data_8c2cfa3c947821cdf0621e66c8c115f8
#
_entry.id   8c2cfa3c947821cdf0621e66c8c115f8
#
_cell.length_a   1.000
_cell.length_b   1.000
_cell.length_c   1.000
_cell.angle_alpha   90.00
_cell.angle_beta   90.00
_cell.angle_gamma   90.00
#
_symmetry.space_group_name_H-M   'P 1'
#
loop_
_entity.id
_entity.type
_entity.pdbx_description
1 polymer ?
#
loop_
_entity_poly.entity_id
_entity_poly.type
_entity_poly.pdbx_seq_one_letter_code
_entity_poly.pdbx_strand_id
1 'polypeptide(L)'
;MNIIYCYDAYCNWCFGFCPVITKIKEDFSRLFQFEVLSGGMILPQNPVHISVTANYTMETYKNVEAVTGVTFGDDYLWHIKNATDSDWYPDSAKPAIALCILKEYLSDNQVAFATDLQYALQVEGRDLCDDEAYRHLLLQYNFPEKEFYKKLHSKEYKEKAYHEFSLVKQLKVTGYPSVLIQITESKFHVIANGYTDYDLVVLRINAVIDQINFTKT
;
A
#
# COMPACT_ATOMS: atom_id res chain seq x y z
N MET A 1 6.53 -10.46 -17.17
CA MET A 1 6.46 -9.02 -16.90
C MET A 1 5.78 -8.80 -15.57
N ASN A 2 6.21 -7.78 -14.83
CA ASN A 2 5.68 -7.50 -13.51
C ASN A 2 4.96 -6.16 -13.49
N ILE A 3 3.81 -6.09 -12.81
CA ILE A 3 3.23 -4.82 -12.35
C ILE A 3 3.71 -4.59 -10.92
N ILE A 4 4.37 -3.46 -10.70
CA ILE A 4 4.87 -3.04 -9.39
C ILE A 4 3.95 -1.94 -8.87
N TYR A 5 3.28 -2.20 -7.75
CA TYR A 5 2.45 -1.24 -7.04
C TYR A 5 3.21 -0.69 -5.85
N CYS A 6 3.58 0.59 -5.91
CA CYS A 6 4.20 1.31 -4.81
C CYS A 6 3.13 2.05 -4.02
N TYR A 7 3.01 1.75 -2.74
CA TYR A 7 1.99 2.30 -1.86
C TYR A 7 2.57 2.60 -0.47
N ASP A 8 1.77 3.23 0.35
CA ASP A 8 2.01 3.32 1.78
C ASP A 8 0.71 3.10 2.55
N ALA A 9 0.75 2.37 3.66
CA ALA A 9 -0.44 2.04 4.43
C ALA A 9 -1.17 3.28 5.00
N TYR A 10 -0.45 4.36 5.26
CA TYR A 10 -1.00 5.62 5.74
C TYR A 10 -1.38 6.62 4.64
N CYS A 11 -1.25 6.22 3.37
CA CYS A 11 -1.57 7.08 2.24
C CYS A 11 -3.07 7.06 1.92
N ASN A 12 -3.79 8.14 2.16
CA ASN A 12 -5.21 8.26 1.87
C ASN A 12 -5.56 8.06 0.38
N TRP A 13 -4.70 8.54 -0.52
CA TRP A 13 -4.89 8.34 -1.96
C TRP A 13 -4.63 6.90 -2.40
N CYS A 14 -3.77 6.17 -1.66
CA CYS A 14 -3.60 4.73 -1.88
C CYS A 14 -4.85 3.96 -1.44
N PHE A 15 -5.47 4.35 -0.32
CA PHE A 15 -6.77 3.81 0.08
C PHE A 15 -7.83 4.05 -1.00
N GLY A 16 -7.92 5.28 -1.52
CA GLY A 16 -8.79 5.59 -2.66
C GLY A 16 -8.49 4.77 -3.93
N PHE A 17 -7.26 4.29 -4.09
CA PHE A 17 -6.83 3.49 -5.23
C PHE A 17 -7.04 1.98 -5.05
N CYS A 18 -7.39 1.50 -3.85
CA CYS A 18 -7.61 0.08 -3.58
C CYS A 18 -8.60 -0.59 -4.56
N PRO A 19 -9.77 -0.01 -4.87
CA PRO A 19 -10.70 -0.61 -5.84
C PRO A 19 -10.07 -0.75 -7.24
N VAL A 20 -9.29 0.23 -7.66
CA VAL A 20 -8.64 0.25 -8.97
C VAL A 20 -7.57 -0.84 -9.07
N ILE A 21 -6.64 -0.89 -8.11
CA ILE A 21 -5.54 -1.86 -8.15
C ILE A 21 -6.03 -3.31 -7.99
N THR A 22 -7.09 -3.51 -7.19
CA THR A 22 -7.73 -4.83 -7.03
C THR A 22 -8.29 -5.29 -8.37
N LYS A 23 -9.04 -4.44 -9.07
CA LYS A 23 -9.61 -4.78 -10.36
C LYS A 23 -8.54 -4.98 -11.44
N ILE A 24 -7.48 -4.18 -11.45
CA ILE A 24 -6.32 -4.39 -12.33
C ILE A 24 -5.66 -5.75 -12.06
N LYS A 25 -5.52 -6.15 -10.79
CA LYS A 25 -5.01 -7.48 -10.42
C LYS A 25 -5.91 -8.60 -10.95
N GLU A 26 -7.22 -8.48 -10.81
CA GLU A 26 -8.18 -9.47 -11.31
C GLU A 26 -8.08 -9.62 -12.83
N ASP A 27 -8.10 -8.52 -13.56
CA ASP A 27 -8.17 -8.52 -15.02
C ASP A 27 -6.84 -8.88 -15.71
N PHE A 28 -5.70 -8.57 -15.09
CA PHE A 28 -4.37 -8.71 -15.70
C PHE A 28 -3.47 -9.78 -15.06
N SER A 29 -3.93 -10.52 -14.04
CA SER A 29 -3.13 -11.54 -13.36
C SER A 29 -2.65 -12.69 -14.25
N ARG A 30 -3.32 -12.94 -15.38
CA ARG A 30 -2.88 -13.94 -16.37
C ARG A 30 -1.69 -13.47 -17.22
N LEU A 31 -1.48 -12.16 -17.33
CA LEU A 31 -0.44 -11.55 -18.18
C LEU A 31 0.74 -11.03 -17.37
N PHE A 32 0.49 -10.62 -16.13
CA PHE A 32 1.49 -10.01 -15.25
C PHE A 32 1.54 -10.68 -13.90
N GLN A 33 2.72 -10.78 -13.35
CA GLN A 33 2.92 -10.97 -11.91
C GLN A 33 2.76 -9.61 -11.23
N PHE A 34 2.26 -9.63 -10.00
CA PHE A 34 2.08 -8.41 -9.22
C PHE A 34 3.03 -8.40 -8.04
N GLU A 35 3.70 -7.29 -7.85
CA GLU A 35 4.54 -7.02 -6.70
C GLU A 35 4.09 -5.73 -6.03
N VAL A 36 3.94 -5.76 -4.71
CA VAL A 36 3.64 -4.57 -3.93
C VAL A 36 4.87 -4.15 -3.15
N LEU A 37 5.26 -2.90 -3.25
CA LEU A 37 6.38 -2.32 -2.50
C LEU A 37 5.86 -1.23 -1.57
N SER A 38 6.25 -1.31 -0.30
CA SER A 38 5.97 -0.27 0.67
C SER A 38 6.87 0.94 0.46
N GLY A 39 6.30 2.13 0.57
CA GLY A 39 7.01 3.39 0.27
C GLY A 39 7.73 4.02 1.45
N GLY A 40 7.29 3.76 2.68
CA GLY A 40 7.87 4.38 3.87
C GLY A 40 7.59 5.87 3.95
N MET A 41 6.33 6.27 3.77
CA MET A 41 5.92 7.69 3.77
C MET A 41 6.12 8.36 5.12
N ILE A 42 5.84 7.63 6.21
CA ILE A 42 5.99 8.11 7.59
C ILE A 42 7.05 7.25 8.27
N LEU A 43 8.28 7.77 8.35
CA LEU A 43 9.43 7.12 9.00
C LEU A 43 10.11 8.12 9.95
N PRO A 44 9.48 8.47 11.07
CA PRO A 44 10.04 9.42 12.01
C PRO A 44 11.25 8.82 12.74
N GLN A 45 12.30 9.64 13.00
CA GLN A 45 13.41 9.21 13.86
C GLN A 45 12.96 8.98 15.31
N ASN A 46 11.98 9.76 15.75
CA ASN A 46 11.31 9.63 17.03
C ASN A 46 9.79 9.55 16.77
N PRO A 47 9.02 8.81 17.58
CA PRO A 47 7.58 8.75 17.44
C PRO A 47 6.96 10.15 17.38
N VAL A 48 6.14 10.40 16.34
CA VAL A 48 5.43 11.66 16.12
C VAL A 48 3.94 11.42 16.30
N HIS A 49 3.33 12.16 17.20
CA HIS A 49 1.91 12.04 17.49
C HIS A 49 1.03 12.39 16.29
N ILE A 50 -0.09 11.70 16.12
CA ILE A 50 -0.99 11.89 14.95
C ILE A 50 -1.48 13.34 14.79
N SER A 51 -1.57 14.12 15.85
CA SER A 51 -1.98 15.52 15.81
C SER A 51 -1.13 16.38 14.85
N VAL A 52 0.10 15.95 14.55
CA VAL A 52 0.98 16.66 13.60
C VAL A 52 0.53 16.48 12.16
N THR A 53 -0.04 15.32 11.82
CA THR A 53 -0.44 14.94 10.45
C THR A 53 -1.95 14.98 10.22
N ALA A 54 -2.75 15.01 11.29
CA ALA A 54 -4.21 14.95 11.24
C ALA A 54 -4.83 16.07 10.40
N ASN A 55 -4.28 17.29 10.44
CA ASN A 55 -4.78 18.42 9.66
C ASN A 55 -4.77 18.14 8.15
N TYR A 56 -3.70 17.52 7.63
CA TYR A 56 -3.64 17.13 6.23
C TYR A 56 -4.76 16.15 5.86
N THR A 57 -4.99 15.14 6.70
CA THR A 57 -6.08 14.18 6.49
C THR A 57 -7.44 14.86 6.56
N MET A 58 -7.66 15.77 7.53
CA MET A 58 -8.89 16.55 7.64
C MET A 58 -9.21 17.39 6.40
N GLU A 59 -8.19 17.96 5.76
CA GLU A 59 -8.35 18.76 4.55
C GLU A 59 -8.60 17.90 3.31
N THR A 60 -8.08 16.67 3.27
CA THR A 60 -8.01 15.86 2.05
C THR A 60 -9.00 14.70 1.98
N TYR A 61 -9.46 14.13 3.12
CA TYR A 61 -10.26 12.89 3.09
C TYR A 61 -11.55 13.01 2.28
N LYS A 62 -12.29 14.14 2.41
CA LYS A 62 -13.53 14.37 1.64
C LYS A 62 -13.28 14.44 0.14
N ASN A 63 -12.13 14.99 -0.26
CA ASN A 63 -11.75 15.02 -1.67
C ASN A 63 -11.40 13.62 -2.18
N VAL A 64 -10.72 12.81 -1.37
CA VAL A 64 -10.47 11.40 -1.70
C VAL A 64 -11.79 10.65 -1.88
N GLU A 65 -12.73 10.77 -0.94
CA GLU A 65 -14.07 10.16 -1.06
C GLU A 65 -14.80 10.60 -2.32
N ALA A 66 -14.83 11.90 -2.58
CA ALA A 66 -15.54 12.47 -3.74
C ALA A 66 -14.96 12.02 -5.08
N VAL A 67 -13.63 11.86 -5.17
CA VAL A 67 -12.94 11.50 -6.40
C VAL A 67 -12.93 9.99 -6.63
N THR A 68 -12.80 9.21 -5.56
CA THR A 68 -12.52 7.77 -5.66
C THR A 68 -13.72 6.88 -5.33
N GLY A 69 -14.72 7.42 -4.62
CA GLY A 69 -15.90 6.70 -4.18
C GLY A 69 -15.69 5.81 -2.94
N VAL A 70 -14.49 5.78 -2.35
CA VAL A 70 -14.28 5.11 -1.06
C VAL A 70 -14.87 5.94 0.08
N THR A 71 -15.09 5.33 1.23
CA THR A 71 -15.59 6.01 2.44
C THR A 71 -14.68 5.69 3.60
N PHE A 72 -14.21 6.74 4.28
CA PHE A 72 -13.44 6.57 5.52
C PHE A 72 -14.38 6.22 6.68
N GLY A 73 -13.94 5.32 7.54
CA GLY A 73 -14.71 4.89 8.71
C GLY A 73 -14.75 5.92 9.82
N ASP A 74 -15.85 5.93 10.58
CA ASP A 74 -16.04 6.87 11.68
C ASP A 74 -15.00 6.70 12.79
N ASP A 75 -14.55 5.47 13.06
CA ASP A 75 -13.53 5.18 14.07
C ASP A 75 -12.18 5.78 13.66
N TYR A 76 -11.75 5.62 12.40
CA TYR A 76 -10.56 6.31 11.90
C TYR A 76 -10.71 7.82 11.96
N LEU A 77 -11.84 8.34 11.48
CA LEU A 77 -12.09 9.78 11.45
C LEU A 77 -12.21 10.38 12.86
N TRP A 78 -12.57 9.58 13.87
CA TRP A 78 -12.55 10.05 15.25
C TRP A 78 -11.12 10.41 15.66
N HIS A 79 -10.13 9.55 15.40
CA HIS A 79 -8.72 9.82 15.70
C HIS A 79 -8.16 11.04 14.94
N ILE A 80 -8.69 11.31 13.76
CA ILE A 80 -8.30 12.48 12.97
C ILE A 80 -8.96 13.77 13.50
N LYS A 81 -10.25 13.72 13.83
CA LYS A 81 -11.02 14.87 14.30
C LYS A 81 -10.68 15.23 15.75
N ASN A 82 -10.33 14.26 16.58
CA ASN A 82 -9.95 14.41 17.97
C ASN A 82 -8.47 14.06 18.19
N ALA A 83 -7.62 14.57 17.30
CA ALA A 83 -6.23 14.13 17.25
C ALA A 83 -5.43 14.40 18.53
N THR A 84 -5.83 15.38 19.35
CA THR A 84 -5.21 15.65 20.64
C THR A 84 -5.55 14.60 21.72
N ASP A 85 -6.69 13.92 21.56
CA ASP A 85 -7.18 12.89 22.48
C ASP A 85 -6.82 11.47 22.00
N SER A 86 -6.29 11.35 20.79
CA SER A 86 -5.79 10.11 20.20
C SER A 86 -4.47 9.72 20.86
N ASP A 87 -4.20 8.43 20.95
CA ASP A 87 -2.94 7.85 21.44
C ASP A 87 -2.04 7.34 20.28
N TRP A 88 -2.37 7.68 19.05
CA TRP A 88 -1.66 7.15 17.87
C TRP A 88 -0.36 7.89 17.54
N TYR A 89 0.65 7.08 17.20
CA TYR A 89 1.96 7.52 16.69
C TYR A 89 2.28 6.79 15.38
N PRO A 90 1.77 7.28 14.24
CA PRO A 90 1.90 6.61 12.95
C PRO A 90 3.35 6.36 12.53
N ASP A 91 3.63 5.13 12.08
CA ASP A 91 4.92 4.72 11.52
C ASP A 91 4.69 3.68 10.40
N SER A 92 5.13 3.99 9.18
CA SER A 92 4.98 3.11 8.02
C SER A 92 5.83 1.83 8.11
N ALA A 93 6.80 1.74 9.02
CA ALA A 93 7.68 0.59 9.11
C ALA A 93 6.93 -0.69 9.51
N LYS A 94 6.05 -0.63 10.52
CA LYS A 94 5.37 -1.83 11.02
C LYS A 94 4.42 -2.46 9.99
N PRO A 95 3.50 -1.73 9.33
CA PRO A 95 2.69 -2.31 8.26
C PRO A 95 3.52 -2.78 7.05
N ALA A 96 4.65 -2.15 6.74
CA ALA A 96 5.56 -2.63 5.72
C ALA A 96 6.23 -3.96 6.10
N ILE A 97 6.62 -4.13 7.37
CA ILE A 97 7.13 -5.41 7.89
C ILE A 97 6.05 -6.49 7.78
N ALA A 98 4.81 -6.19 8.16
CA ALA A 98 3.69 -7.11 8.05
C ALA A 98 3.47 -7.57 6.59
N LEU A 99 3.52 -6.64 5.62
CA LEU A 99 3.43 -6.97 4.20
C LEU A 99 4.59 -7.87 3.76
N CYS A 100 5.83 -7.59 4.16
CA CYS A 100 6.99 -8.44 3.84
C CYS A 100 6.85 -9.87 4.34
N ILE A 101 6.27 -10.04 5.54
CA ILE A 101 6.00 -11.38 6.11
C ILE A 101 4.99 -12.12 5.24
N LEU A 102 3.91 -11.46 4.86
CA LEU A 102 2.85 -12.08 4.10
C LEU A 102 3.30 -12.45 2.68
N LYS A 103 4.10 -11.61 2.04
CA LYS A 103 4.65 -11.87 0.70
C LYS A 103 5.39 -13.19 0.60
N GLU A 104 6.10 -13.60 1.64
CA GLU A 104 6.79 -14.89 1.67
C GLU A 104 5.83 -16.07 1.83
N TYR A 105 4.69 -15.83 2.47
CA TYR A 105 3.71 -16.88 2.76
C TYR A 105 2.68 -17.04 1.66
N LEU A 106 2.20 -15.90 1.10
CA LEU A 106 1.13 -15.83 0.11
C LEU A 106 1.48 -14.82 -0.99
N SER A 107 2.45 -15.17 -1.83
CA SER A 107 2.98 -14.26 -2.86
C SER A 107 1.92 -13.66 -3.80
N ASP A 108 0.87 -14.41 -4.11
CA ASP A 108 -0.20 -13.96 -5.01
C ASP A 108 -1.20 -13.01 -4.35
N ASN A 109 -1.19 -12.90 -3.01
CA ASN A 109 -2.16 -12.11 -2.24
C ASN A 109 -1.65 -10.73 -1.83
N GLN A 110 -0.50 -10.29 -2.34
CA GLN A 110 0.12 -9.03 -1.93
C GLN A 110 -0.79 -7.81 -2.06
N VAL A 111 -1.51 -7.70 -3.19
CA VAL A 111 -2.44 -6.59 -3.44
C VAL A 111 -3.61 -6.65 -2.45
N ALA A 112 -4.19 -7.83 -2.24
CA ALA A 112 -5.29 -8.01 -1.30
C ALA A 112 -4.87 -7.61 0.12
N PHE A 113 -3.71 -8.10 0.60
CA PHE A 113 -3.23 -7.76 1.93
C PHE A 113 -2.89 -6.27 2.10
N ALA A 114 -2.28 -5.64 1.10
CA ALA A 114 -2.05 -4.20 1.12
C ALA A 114 -3.36 -3.41 1.22
N THR A 115 -4.41 -3.87 0.51
CA THR A 115 -5.76 -3.31 0.59
C THR A 115 -6.38 -3.52 1.96
N ASP A 116 -6.26 -4.73 2.54
CA ASP A 116 -6.81 -5.06 3.86
C ASP A 116 -6.11 -4.27 4.98
N LEU A 117 -4.80 -4.03 4.89
CA LEU A 117 -4.08 -3.15 5.81
C LEU A 117 -4.63 -1.72 5.78
N GLN A 118 -4.92 -1.21 4.59
CA GLN A 118 -5.51 0.12 4.46
C GLN A 118 -6.95 0.16 4.95
N TYR A 119 -7.72 -0.90 4.72
CA TYR A 119 -9.07 -1.04 5.26
C TYR A 119 -9.06 -1.10 6.79
N ALA A 120 -8.17 -1.89 7.38
CA ALA A 120 -8.00 -1.98 8.82
C ALA A 120 -7.70 -0.61 9.46
N LEU A 121 -6.87 0.22 8.81
CA LEU A 121 -6.58 1.57 9.27
C LEU A 121 -7.74 2.54 8.98
N GLN A 122 -8.04 2.78 7.69
CA GLN A 122 -8.89 3.89 7.27
C GLN A 122 -10.40 3.63 7.45
N VAL A 123 -10.82 2.37 7.61
CA VAL A 123 -12.23 2.03 7.82
C VAL A 123 -12.48 1.54 9.24
N GLU A 124 -11.69 0.56 9.72
CA GLU A 124 -11.90 -0.04 11.04
C GLU A 124 -11.25 0.76 12.18
N GLY A 125 -10.45 1.78 11.88
CA GLY A 125 -9.80 2.62 12.88
C GLY A 125 -8.79 1.88 13.73
N ARG A 126 -8.06 0.91 13.15
CA ARG A 126 -7.01 0.16 13.88
C ARG A 126 -5.68 0.86 13.78
N ASP A 127 -5.02 1.03 14.90
CA ASP A 127 -3.63 1.52 14.91
C ASP A 127 -2.68 0.46 14.36
N LEU A 128 -2.14 0.66 13.16
CA LEU A 128 -1.18 -0.27 12.57
C LEU A 128 0.18 -0.30 13.32
N CYS A 129 0.38 0.54 14.29
CA CYS A 129 1.51 0.46 15.22
C CYS A 129 1.22 -0.47 16.42
N ASP A 130 -0.03 -0.91 16.61
CA ASP A 130 -0.39 -1.94 17.58
C ASP A 130 -0.34 -3.34 16.92
N ASP A 131 0.14 -4.35 17.66
CA ASP A 131 0.15 -5.74 17.22
C ASP A 131 -1.25 -6.29 17.01
N GLU A 132 -2.23 -5.88 17.82
CA GLU A 132 -3.61 -6.34 17.73
C GLU A 132 -4.30 -5.94 16.41
N ALA A 133 -3.81 -4.91 15.73
CA ALA A 133 -4.32 -4.48 14.44
C ALA A 133 -4.26 -5.58 13.36
N TYR A 134 -3.38 -6.56 13.52
CA TYR A 134 -3.15 -7.62 12.52
C TYR A 134 -3.91 -8.92 12.79
N ARG A 135 -4.40 -9.15 14.02
CA ARG A 135 -4.96 -10.43 14.46
C ARG A 135 -6.06 -10.96 13.53
N HIS A 136 -7.02 -10.12 13.16
CA HIS A 136 -8.13 -10.53 12.29
C HIS A 136 -7.65 -10.88 10.88
N LEU A 137 -6.63 -10.20 10.36
CA LEU A 137 -6.01 -10.50 9.08
C LEU A 137 -5.27 -11.84 9.12
N LEU A 138 -4.58 -12.14 10.22
CA LEU A 138 -3.92 -13.45 10.38
C LEU A 138 -4.92 -14.59 10.34
N LEU A 139 -6.10 -14.42 10.94
CA LEU A 139 -7.20 -15.39 10.87
C LEU A 139 -7.72 -15.53 9.44
N GLN A 140 -7.96 -14.42 8.74
CA GLN A 140 -8.44 -14.38 7.36
C GLN A 140 -7.49 -15.14 6.41
N TYR A 141 -6.18 -14.97 6.58
CA TYR A 141 -5.15 -15.59 5.73
C TYR A 141 -4.63 -16.93 6.26
N ASN A 142 -5.20 -17.46 7.35
CA ASN A 142 -4.71 -18.67 8.02
C ASN A 142 -3.22 -18.63 8.33
N PHE A 143 -2.71 -17.47 8.71
CA PHE A 143 -1.30 -17.32 9.06
C PHE A 143 -1.06 -17.70 10.52
N PRO A 144 0.00 -18.48 10.84
CA PRO A 144 0.32 -18.85 12.22
C PRO A 144 0.70 -17.61 13.06
N GLU A 145 -0.16 -17.25 14.00
CA GLU A 145 -0.04 -16.02 14.80
C GLU A 145 1.34 -15.88 15.49
N LYS A 146 1.81 -16.95 16.16
CA LYS A 146 3.11 -16.93 16.86
C LYS A 146 4.28 -16.68 15.90
N GLU A 147 4.22 -17.25 14.70
CA GLU A 147 5.25 -17.06 13.68
C GLU A 147 5.22 -15.62 13.17
N PHE A 148 4.03 -15.07 12.92
CA PHE A 148 3.87 -13.71 12.46
C PHE A 148 4.48 -12.71 13.44
N TYR A 149 4.10 -12.73 14.71
CA TYR A 149 4.62 -11.77 15.69
C TYR A 149 6.10 -11.93 15.95
N LYS A 150 6.64 -13.17 15.92
CA LYS A 150 8.08 -13.39 15.96
C LYS A 150 8.81 -12.69 14.81
N LYS A 151 8.26 -12.76 13.60
CA LYS A 151 8.81 -12.10 12.40
C LYS A 151 8.61 -10.59 12.46
N LEU A 152 7.44 -10.12 12.89
CA LEU A 152 7.08 -8.70 12.99
C LEU A 152 8.08 -7.89 13.83
N HIS A 153 8.60 -8.50 14.92
CA HIS A 153 9.57 -7.88 15.81
C HIS A 153 11.02 -8.25 15.50
N SER A 154 11.27 -8.96 14.38
CA SER A 154 12.63 -9.36 14.03
C SER A 154 13.37 -8.27 13.26
N LYS A 155 14.70 -8.21 13.47
CA LYS A 155 15.58 -7.34 12.72
C LYS A 155 15.57 -7.69 11.22
N GLU A 156 15.49 -8.97 10.89
CA GLU A 156 15.48 -9.47 9.51
C GLU A 156 14.36 -8.85 8.70
N TYR A 157 13.10 -8.90 9.20
CA TYR A 157 11.96 -8.37 8.45
C TYR A 157 11.91 -6.84 8.46
N LYS A 158 12.45 -6.20 9.49
CA LYS A 158 12.67 -4.76 9.47
C LYS A 158 13.63 -4.37 8.33
N GLU A 159 14.74 -5.10 8.16
CA GLU A 159 15.69 -4.87 7.08
C GLU A 159 15.05 -5.09 5.70
N LYS A 160 14.17 -6.11 5.55
CA LYS A 160 13.40 -6.34 4.31
C LYS A 160 12.49 -5.15 3.98
N ALA A 161 11.74 -4.63 4.95
CA ALA A 161 10.88 -3.46 4.74
C ALA A 161 11.70 -2.22 4.34
N TYR A 162 12.82 -1.96 5.02
CA TYR A 162 13.71 -0.85 4.67
C TYR A 162 14.38 -1.02 3.30
N HIS A 163 14.62 -2.27 2.89
CA HIS A 163 15.07 -2.56 1.54
C HIS A 163 14.02 -2.16 0.50
N GLU A 164 12.72 -2.45 0.74
CA GLU A 164 11.64 -2.01 -0.15
C GLU A 164 11.57 -0.48 -0.25
N PHE A 165 11.69 0.24 0.86
CA PHE A 165 11.76 1.71 0.82
C PHE A 165 12.90 2.22 -0.07
N SER A 166 14.05 1.52 -0.02
CA SER A 166 15.20 1.83 -0.86
C SER A 166 14.93 1.52 -2.34
N LEU A 167 14.26 0.42 -2.65
CA LEU A 167 13.86 0.06 -4.02
C LEU A 167 12.90 1.10 -4.60
N VAL A 168 11.86 1.48 -3.86
CA VAL A 168 10.90 2.51 -4.28
C VAL A 168 11.61 3.83 -4.59
N LYS A 169 12.60 4.22 -3.78
CA LYS A 169 13.43 5.38 -4.03
C LYS A 169 14.28 5.23 -5.29
N GLN A 170 14.87 4.05 -5.53
CA GLN A 170 15.65 3.74 -6.74
C GLN A 170 14.77 3.78 -8.01
N LEU A 171 13.52 3.35 -7.91
CA LEU A 171 12.51 3.46 -8.97
C LEU A 171 12.09 4.92 -9.23
N LYS A 172 12.61 5.89 -8.47
CA LYS A 172 12.30 7.32 -8.56
C LYS A 172 10.81 7.64 -8.36
N VAL A 173 10.13 6.83 -7.56
CA VAL A 173 8.75 7.11 -7.15
C VAL A 173 8.77 8.30 -6.20
N THR A 174 8.00 9.34 -6.53
CA THR A 174 7.94 10.61 -5.79
C THR A 174 6.61 10.84 -5.08
N GLY A 175 5.65 9.94 -5.26
CA GLY A 175 4.33 10.02 -4.64
C GLY A 175 3.58 8.70 -4.72
N TYR A 176 2.54 8.57 -3.89
CA TYR A 176 1.73 7.36 -3.79
C TYR A 176 0.25 7.68 -4.05
N PRO A 177 -0.52 6.72 -4.65
CA PRO A 177 -0.07 5.46 -5.24
C PRO A 177 0.78 5.67 -6.49
N SER A 178 1.69 4.74 -6.79
CA SER A 178 2.37 4.67 -8.09
C SER A 178 2.36 3.25 -8.62
N VAL A 179 2.13 3.07 -9.91
CA VAL A 179 2.13 1.76 -10.56
C VAL A 179 3.05 1.79 -11.78
N LEU A 180 3.94 0.80 -11.84
CA LEU A 180 4.91 0.65 -12.92
C LEU A 180 4.76 -0.73 -13.56
N ILE A 181 5.00 -0.82 -14.88
CA ILE A 181 5.23 -2.10 -15.57
C ILE A 181 6.72 -2.27 -15.77
N GLN A 182 7.27 -3.35 -15.22
CA GLN A 182 8.65 -3.76 -15.46
C GLN A 182 8.72 -4.61 -16.73
N ILE A 183 9.44 -4.11 -17.74
CA ILE A 183 9.66 -4.80 -19.02
C ILE A 183 10.92 -5.65 -19.00
N THR A 184 12.01 -5.07 -18.47
CA THR A 184 13.30 -5.72 -18.25
C THR A 184 13.83 -5.34 -16.85
N GLU A 185 14.97 -5.87 -16.45
CA GLU A 185 15.59 -5.52 -15.16
C GLU A 185 15.80 -4.02 -14.97
N SER A 186 15.97 -3.26 -16.05
CA SER A 186 16.26 -1.80 -16.01
C SER A 186 15.24 -0.92 -16.71
N LYS A 187 14.21 -1.51 -17.37
CA LYS A 187 13.21 -0.73 -18.13
C LYS A 187 11.84 -0.81 -17.47
N PHE A 188 11.33 0.34 -17.07
CA PHE A 188 10.04 0.50 -16.41
C PHE A 188 9.18 1.52 -17.16
N HIS A 189 7.86 1.29 -17.18
CA HIS A 189 6.88 2.25 -17.64
C HIS A 189 5.93 2.61 -16.50
N VAL A 190 5.84 3.90 -16.19
CA VAL A 190 4.90 4.41 -15.19
C VAL A 190 3.51 4.43 -15.80
N ILE A 191 2.56 3.70 -15.22
CA ILE A 191 1.16 3.63 -15.68
C ILE A 191 0.20 4.36 -14.74
N ALA A 192 0.60 4.61 -13.48
CA ALA A 192 -0.08 5.51 -12.56
C ALA A 192 0.94 6.24 -11.70
N ASN A 193 0.70 7.54 -11.44
CA ASN A 193 1.46 8.36 -10.51
C ASN A 193 0.46 9.31 -9.81
N GLY A 194 0.16 9.04 -8.54
CA GLY A 194 -1.05 9.52 -7.87
C GLY A 194 -2.28 8.74 -8.31
N TYR A 195 -3.44 9.11 -7.74
CA TYR A 195 -4.71 8.49 -8.13
C TYR A 195 -4.94 8.60 -9.64
N THR A 196 -5.27 7.49 -10.24
CA THR A 196 -5.57 7.34 -11.67
C THR A 196 -6.74 6.37 -11.77
N ASP A 197 -7.79 6.74 -12.50
CA ASP A 197 -8.95 5.86 -12.67
C ASP A 197 -8.61 4.58 -13.43
N TYR A 198 -9.47 3.58 -13.27
CA TYR A 198 -9.29 2.26 -13.86
C TYR A 198 -9.12 2.29 -15.38
N ASP A 199 -9.98 3.04 -16.11
CA ASP A 199 -9.98 3.04 -17.57
C ASP A 199 -8.68 3.62 -18.11
N LEU A 200 -8.16 4.68 -17.49
CA LEU A 200 -6.89 5.28 -17.88
C LEU A 200 -5.71 4.36 -17.57
N VAL A 201 -5.73 3.64 -16.45
CA VAL A 201 -4.69 2.63 -16.13
C VAL A 201 -4.71 1.52 -17.18
N VAL A 202 -5.90 0.98 -17.53
CA VAL A 202 -6.05 -0.06 -18.55
C VAL A 202 -5.56 0.42 -19.93
N LEU A 203 -5.91 1.65 -20.31
CA LEU A 203 -5.43 2.25 -21.57
C LEU A 203 -3.90 2.25 -21.62
N ARG A 204 -3.24 2.66 -20.53
CA ARG A 204 -1.78 2.71 -20.46
C ARG A 204 -1.14 1.31 -20.42
N ILE A 205 -1.77 0.33 -19.77
CA ILE A 205 -1.32 -1.08 -19.80
C ILE A 205 -1.34 -1.59 -21.23
N ASN A 206 -2.46 -1.42 -21.95
CA ASN A 206 -2.60 -1.88 -23.32
C ASN A 206 -1.59 -1.22 -24.25
N ALA A 207 -1.34 0.08 -24.12
CA ALA A 207 -0.32 0.78 -24.89
C ALA A 207 1.09 0.20 -24.69
N VAL A 208 1.43 -0.21 -23.46
CA VAL A 208 2.70 -0.88 -23.16
C VAL A 208 2.75 -2.27 -23.80
N ILE A 209 1.66 -3.04 -23.73
CA ILE A 209 1.56 -4.38 -24.35
C ILE A 209 1.76 -4.27 -25.87
N ASP A 210 1.09 -3.32 -26.53
CA ASP A 210 1.20 -3.09 -27.99
C ASP A 210 2.64 -2.72 -28.38
N GLN A 211 3.27 -1.83 -27.62
CA GLN A 211 4.66 -1.45 -27.87
C GLN A 211 5.62 -2.65 -27.78
N ILE A 212 5.39 -3.57 -26.84
CA ILE A 212 6.23 -4.76 -26.69
C ILE A 212 6.02 -5.74 -27.86
N ASN A 213 4.79 -5.90 -28.32
CA ASN A 213 4.47 -6.78 -29.43
C ASN A 213 5.08 -6.27 -30.74
N PHE A 214 5.04 -4.95 -30.97
CA PHE A 214 5.67 -4.31 -32.13
C PHE A 214 7.20 -4.47 -32.17
N THR A 215 7.85 -4.58 -31.02
CA THR A 215 9.32 -4.74 -30.95
C THR A 215 9.78 -6.19 -31.14
N LYS A 216 8.86 -7.16 -31.18
CA LYS A 216 9.13 -8.59 -31.41
C LYS A 216 8.90 -9.06 -32.85
N THR A 217 8.29 -8.21 -33.67
CA THR A 217 8.12 -8.39 -35.12
C THR A 217 9.21 -7.68 -35.90
#